data_38ffb4ad1243f78e71d7632e216334d4
#
_entry.id   38ffb4ad1243f78e71d7632e216334d4
#
_cell.length_a   1.000
_cell.length_b   1.000
_cell.length_c   1.000
_cell.angle_alpha   90.00
_cell.angle_beta   90.00
_cell.angle_gamma   90.00
#
_symmetry.space_group_name_H-M   'P 1'
#
loop_
_entity.id
_entity.type
_entity.pdbx_description
1 polymer ?
#
loop_
_entity_poly.entity_id
_entity_poly.type
_entity_poly.pdbx_seq_one_letter_code
_entity_poly.pdbx_strand_id
1 'polypeptide(L)'
;MRIKVHCQNRIGILRDILNLLVEYGINVARGEVGGEHGNAIYLHCPNLINIQFQALRPKFEAIAGVFGVKRVGLMPSERRHMELNALLGALEFPVLSIDMGGSIVAANRAAAQLLGVRVDEVPGIPLSRYAEDFDLPELVRANKSRINGLRVKVKGDVFLADIAPLQSEHDDSEAMAGAVLTLHRADRVGERIYNVRKQELRGFDSIFQSSKVMAAVVREARRMAPLDAPLLIEGETGTGKELLARACHLASPRGQSPLMALNCAGLPESMAETELFGYGPGAFEGARAEGKLGLLELTAGGTLFLDGVGEMSPRLLVKLLRFLQDGCFRRVGSDEEVYLDVRVICATQVDLSELCARGEFRQDLYHRLNVLSLHIPPLRECLDGLTPLVEHFLDQASRQIGCPLPKLAPAAMERLSHYHWPGNVRQLENVLFQAVSLCDGGTVKAEHIRLPDYGVRQPLGDFSLEGGLDEIVGRFEKAVLERLYSEHPSSRQLGKRLGVSHTTIANKLREYEVGKAEP
;
A
#
# COMPACT_ATOMS: atom_id res chain seq x y z
N MET A 1 8.56 -23.46 -25.69
CA MET A 1 7.44 -23.66 -24.72
C MET A 1 7.97 -23.54 -23.29
N ARG A 2 7.16 -23.06 -22.34
CA ARG A 2 7.49 -23.08 -20.89
C ARG A 2 6.63 -24.11 -20.19
N ILE A 3 7.25 -24.96 -19.38
CA ILE A 3 6.56 -26.03 -18.66
C ILE A 3 6.87 -25.93 -17.17
N LYS A 4 5.88 -26.32 -16.34
CA LYS A 4 6.02 -26.51 -14.90
C LYS A 4 5.86 -27.97 -14.59
N VAL A 5 6.88 -28.57 -14.00
CA VAL A 5 6.86 -29.93 -13.47
C VAL A 5 6.60 -29.86 -11.97
N HIS A 6 5.49 -30.40 -11.52
CA HIS A 6 5.17 -30.58 -10.10
C HIS A 6 5.85 -31.85 -9.61
N CYS A 7 6.75 -31.72 -8.65
CA CYS A 7 7.55 -32.86 -8.19
C CYS A 7 7.84 -32.79 -6.69
N GLN A 8 8.12 -33.93 -6.10
CA GLN A 8 8.69 -34.01 -4.77
C GLN A 8 10.15 -33.55 -4.81
N ASN A 9 10.53 -32.63 -3.90
CA ASN A 9 11.93 -32.21 -3.78
C ASN A 9 12.77 -33.38 -3.24
N ARG A 10 13.49 -34.07 -4.14
CA ARG A 10 14.40 -35.17 -3.83
C ARG A 10 15.70 -35.05 -4.62
N ILE A 11 16.75 -35.63 -4.09
CA ILE A 11 18.06 -35.70 -4.76
C ILE A 11 17.88 -36.38 -6.12
N GLY A 12 18.39 -35.74 -7.18
CA GLY A 12 18.41 -36.30 -8.53
C GLY A 12 17.14 -36.04 -9.38
N ILE A 13 16.05 -35.48 -8.82
CA ILE A 13 14.82 -35.24 -9.59
C ILE A 13 15.02 -34.36 -10.82
N LEU A 14 15.83 -33.28 -10.70
CA LEU A 14 16.16 -32.40 -11.82
C LEU A 14 16.94 -33.16 -12.89
N ARG A 15 17.90 -33.99 -12.51
CA ARG A 15 18.67 -34.84 -13.44
C ARG A 15 17.76 -35.78 -14.22
N ASP A 16 16.83 -36.45 -13.54
CA ASP A 16 15.92 -37.41 -14.15
C ASP A 16 15.01 -36.72 -15.19
N ILE A 17 14.51 -35.51 -14.86
CA ILE A 17 13.71 -34.69 -15.77
C ILE A 17 14.55 -34.21 -16.97
N LEU A 18 15.78 -33.77 -16.74
CA LEU A 18 16.67 -33.31 -17.84
C LEU A 18 17.09 -34.48 -18.74
N ASN A 19 17.37 -35.66 -18.20
CA ASN A 19 17.70 -36.85 -18.98
C ASN A 19 16.56 -37.22 -19.93
N LEU A 20 15.31 -37.17 -19.48
CA LEU A 20 14.14 -37.39 -20.34
C LEU A 20 14.11 -36.39 -21.51
N LEU A 21 14.37 -35.11 -21.24
CA LEU A 21 14.37 -34.09 -22.31
C LEU A 21 15.52 -34.28 -23.30
N VAL A 22 16.72 -34.68 -22.81
CA VAL A 22 17.88 -35.01 -23.65
C VAL A 22 17.60 -36.21 -24.54
N GLU A 23 16.97 -37.28 -24.03
CA GLU A 23 16.59 -38.49 -24.80
C GLU A 23 15.71 -38.13 -26.01
N TYR A 24 14.88 -37.08 -25.87
CA TYR A 24 14.00 -36.60 -26.97
C TYR A 24 14.56 -35.39 -27.74
N GLY A 25 15.85 -35.06 -27.55
CA GLY A 25 16.51 -33.97 -28.27
C GLY A 25 15.97 -32.58 -27.96
N ILE A 26 15.38 -32.40 -26.78
CA ILE A 26 14.76 -31.13 -26.37
C ILE A 26 15.76 -30.29 -25.60
N ASN A 27 16.09 -29.12 -26.15
CA ASN A 27 16.98 -28.18 -25.51
C ASN A 27 16.24 -27.38 -24.39
N VAL A 28 16.92 -27.24 -23.24
CA VAL A 28 16.47 -26.40 -22.12
C VAL A 28 17.30 -25.13 -22.10
N ALA A 29 16.69 -24.01 -22.46
CA ALA A 29 17.35 -22.70 -22.46
C ALA A 29 17.47 -22.10 -21.04
N ARG A 30 16.50 -22.39 -20.16
CA ARG A 30 16.47 -21.89 -18.78
C ARG A 30 15.71 -22.88 -17.89
N GLY A 31 16.18 -23.06 -16.65
CA GLY A 31 15.52 -23.85 -15.62
C GLY A 31 15.50 -23.10 -14.30
N GLU A 32 14.39 -23.18 -13.58
CA GLU A 32 14.21 -22.56 -12.26
C GLU A 32 13.54 -23.57 -11.32
N VAL A 33 14.02 -23.66 -10.09
CA VAL A 33 13.37 -24.40 -9.03
C VAL A 33 12.55 -23.43 -8.19
N GLY A 34 11.26 -23.73 -7.97
CA GLY A 34 10.35 -22.84 -7.27
C GLY A 34 9.23 -23.61 -6.57
N GLY A 35 8.28 -22.87 -5.99
CA GLY A 35 7.20 -23.39 -5.15
C GLY A 35 7.61 -23.48 -3.68
N GLU A 36 6.61 -23.66 -2.79
CA GLU A 36 6.89 -23.91 -1.38
C GLU A 36 7.75 -25.18 -1.26
N HIS A 37 8.90 -25.05 -0.60
CA HIS A 37 9.86 -26.16 -0.38
C HIS A 37 10.49 -26.76 -1.65
N GLY A 38 10.53 -26.02 -2.78
CA GLY A 38 11.19 -26.49 -4.01
C GLY A 38 10.44 -27.64 -4.73
N ASN A 39 9.11 -27.70 -4.59
CA ASN A 39 8.26 -28.75 -5.15
C ASN A 39 7.80 -28.49 -6.60
N ALA A 40 8.43 -27.56 -7.30
CA ALA A 40 8.14 -27.28 -8.70
C ALA A 40 9.42 -26.93 -9.47
N ILE A 41 9.59 -27.50 -10.65
CA ILE A 41 10.66 -27.19 -11.58
C ILE A 41 10.04 -26.55 -12.81
N TYR A 42 10.53 -25.36 -13.18
CA TYR A 42 10.10 -24.63 -14.35
C TYR A 42 11.19 -24.70 -15.41
N LEU A 43 10.84 -25.08 -16.62
CA LEU A 43 11.78 -25.23 -17.71
C LEU A 43 11.30 -24.46 -18.94
N HIS A 44 12.20 -23.72 -19.56
CA HIS A 44 11.98 -23.08 -20.85
C HIS A 44 12.64 -23.91 -21.94
N CYS A 45 11.83 -24.55 -22.76
CA CYS A 45 12.25 -25.40 -23.87
C CYS A 45 11.82 -24.75 -25.20
N PRO A 46 12.69 -23.95 -25.87
CA PRO A 46 12.31 -23.17 -27.06
C PRO A 46 11.78 -24.06 -28.18
N ASN A 47 12.41 -25.21 -28.41
CA ASN A 47 12.13 -26.12 -29.51
C ASN A 47 11.03 -27.15 -29.24
N LEU A 48 10.44 -27.12 -28.01
CA LEU A 48 9.36 -28.04 -27.64
C LEU A 48 8.03 -27.54 -28.25
N ILE A 49 7.43 -28.34 -29.14
CA ILE A 49 6.11 -28.06 -29.73
C ILE A 49 5.00 -28.78 -28.97
N ASN A 50 3.76 -28.37 -29.17
CA ASN A 50 2.62 -28.87 -28.37
C ASN A 50 2.38 -30.37 -28.54
N ILE A 51 2.56 -30.92 -29.75
CA ILE A 51 2.40 -32.35 -30.01
C ILE A 51 3.43 -33.17 -29.23
N GLN A 52 4.69 -32.75 -29.22
CA GLN A 52 5.77 -33.40 -28.46
C GLN A 52 5.49 -33.31 -26.94
N PHE A 53 5.02 -32.16 -26.47
CA PHE A 53 4.66 -31.97 -25.06
C PHE A 53 3.57 -32.96 -24.62
N GLN A 54 2.52 -33.13 -25.41
CA GLN A 54 1.46 -34.09 -25.11
C GLN A 54 1.98 -35.55 -25.09
N ALA A 55 2.86 -35.90 -26.00
CA ALA A 55 3.47 -37.24 -26.06
C ALA A 55 4.42 -37.50 -24.88
N LEU A 56 5.10 -36.46 -24.38
CA LEU A 56 6.05 -36.56 -23.26
C LEU A 56 5.39 -36.49 -21.89
N ARG A 57 4.19 -35.92 -21.80
CA ARG A 57 3.46 -35.76 -20.53
C ARG A 57 3.37 -37.06 -19.72
N PRO A 58 2.92 -38.19 -20.25
CA PRO A 58 2.84 -39.44 -19.49
C PRO A 58 4.24 -39.96 -19.06
N LYS A 59 5.30 -39.63 -19.83
CA LYS A 59 6.66 -40.03 -19.50
C LYS A 59 7.24 -39.18 -18.34
N PHE A 60 6.92 -37.90 -18.26
CA PHE A 60 7.21 -37.09 -17.10
C PHE A 60 6.51 -37.62 -15.84
N GLU A 61 5.24 -37.97 -15.97
CA GLU A 61 4.42 -38.50 -14.87
C GLU A 61 4.89 -39.90 -14.42
N ALA A 62 5.60 -40.64 -15.28
CA ALA A 62 6.23 -41.90 -14.93
C ALA A 62 7.54 -41.77 -14.12
N ILE A 63 8.14 -40.58 -14.07
CA ILE A 63 9.33 -40.32 -13.24
C ILE A 63 8.91 -40.36 -11.77
N ALA A 64 9.57 -41.21 -10.96
CA ALA A 64 9.29 -41.31 -9.54
C ALA A 64 9.39 -39.94 -8.84
N GLY A 65 8.31 -39.49 -8.21
CA GLY A 65 8.24 -38.20 -7.52
C GLY A 65 7.77 -37.03 -8.39
N VAL A 66 7.36 -37.24 -9.64
CA VAL A 66 6.65 -36.26 -10.45
C VAL A 66 5.15 -36.48 -10.31
N PHE A 67 4.41 -35.44 -9.95
CA PHE A 67 2.96 -35.47 -9.74
C PHE A 67 2.15 -34.95 -10.93
N GLY A 68 2.83 -34.23 -11.84
CA GLY A 68 2.19 -33.73 -13.04
C GLY A 68 3.02 -32.66 -13.74
N VAL A 69 2.71 -32.43 -15.02
CA VAL A 69 3.35 -31.43 -15.86
C VAL A 69 2.32 -30.58 -16.56
N LYS A 70 2.51 -29.28 -16.53
CA LYS A 70 1.63 -28.33 -17.21
C LYS A 70 2.40 -27.23 -17.95
N ARG A 71 1.80 -26.74 -19.03
CA ARG A 71 2.28 -25.56 -19.73
C ARG A 71 2.01 -24.32 -18.86
N VAL A 72 2.98 -23.40 -18.81
CA VAL A 72 2.86 -22.09 -18.15
C VAL A 72 3.19 -20.98 -19.15
N GLY A 73 2.58 -19.82 -18.95
CA GLY A 73 2.82 -18.65 -19.80
C GLY A 73 4.14 -17.96 -19.49
N LEU A 74 4.53 -17.94 -18.21
CA LEU A 74 5.70 -17.23 -17.71
C LEU A 74 6.50 -18.08 -16.74
N MET A 75 7.81 -17.89 -16.72
CA MET A 75 8.70 -18.39 -15.67
C MET A 75 8.52 -17.57 -14.38
N PRO A 76 8.81 -18.13 -13.20
CA PRO A 76 8.70 -17.37 -11.94
C PRO A 76 9.52 -16.08 -11.90
N SER A 77 10.76 -16.11 -12.44
CA SER A 77 11.60 -14.92 -12.57
C SER A 77 11.03 -13.89 -13.53
N GLU A 78 10.50 -14.32 -14.68
CA GLU A 78 9.86 -13.44 -15.66
C GLU A 78 8.62 -12.76 -15.04
N ARG A 79 7.81 -13.53 -14.31
CA ARG A 79 6.63 -13.02 -13.62
C ARG A 79 7.00 -11.98 -12.57
N ARG A 80 7.97 -12.29 -11.71
CA ARG A 80 8.48 -11.33 -10.70
C ARG A 80 9.03 -10.07 -11.35
N HIS A 81 9.77 -10.22 -12.45
CA HIS A 81 10.30 -9.07 -13.18
C HIS A 81 9.19 -8.20 -13.79
N MET A 82 8.14 -8.82 -14.36
CA MET A 82 6.99 -8.09 -14.88
C MET A 82 6.20 -7.39 -13.76
N GLU A 83 6.00 -8.05 -12.62
CA GLU A 83 5.33 -7.47 -11.45
C GLU A 83 6.12 -6.27 -10.90
N LEU A 84 7.44 -6.41 -10.74
CA LEU A 84 8.31 -5.31 -10.33
C LEU A 84 8.32 -4.15 -11.33
N ASN A 85 8.39 -4.45 -12.63
CA ASN A 85 8.34 -3.41 -13.65
C ASN A 85 6.97 -2.70 -13.69
N ALA A 86 5.88 -3.42 -13.47
CA ALA A 86 4.55 -2.82 -13.37
C ALA A 86 4.44 -1.91 -12.14
N LEU A 87 4.94 -2.34 -10.98
CA LEU A 87 4.99 -1.53 -9.76
C LEU A 87 5.86 -0.28 -9.95
N LEU A 88 7.07 -0.45 -10.49
CA LEU A 88 7.96 0.68 -10.79
C LEU A 88 7.38 1.62 -11.84
N GLY A 89 6.67 1.09 -12.83
CA GLY A 89 6.02 1.87 -13.88
C GLY A 89 4.82 2.70 -13.39
N ALA A 90 4.20 2.29 -12.29
CA ALA A 90 3.11 3.03 -11.65
C ALA A 90 3.61 4.22 -10.81
N LEU A 91 4.92 4.30 -10.54
CA LEU A 91 5.50 5.40 -9.79
C LEU A 91 5.77 6.60 -10.73
N GLU A 92 5.21 7.75 -10.40
CA GLU A 92 5.34 8.98 -11.19
C GLU A 92 6.68 9.70 -10.98
N PHE A 93 7.43 9.35 -9.94
CA PHE A 93 8.74 9.91 -9.63
C PHE A 93 9.87 8.98 -10.08
N PRO A 94 11.06 9.54 -10.42
CA PRO A 94 12.21 8.76 -10.84
C PRO A 94 12.71 7.82 -9.74
N VAL A 95 12.84 6.53 -10.06
CA VAL A 95 13.42 5.49 -9.20
C VAL A 95 14.51 4.77 -9.99
N LEU A 96 15.68 4.64 -9.38
CA LEU A 96 16.87 4.01 -9.94
C LEU A 96 17.39 2.96 -8.96
N SER A 97 17.75 1.79 -9.42
CA SER A 97 18.56 0.82 -8.69
C SER A 97 19.99 0.88 -9.20
N ILE A 98 20.96 0.94 -8.29
CA ILE A 98 22.37 1.20 -8.60
C ILE A 98 23.22 0.15 -7.90
N ASP A 99 24.21 -0.40 -8.58
CA ASP A 99 25.17 -1.34 -8.01
C ASP A 99 26.26 -0.63 -7.19
N MET A 100 27.11 -1.43 -6.51
CA MET A 100 28.23 -0.92 -5.73
C MET A 100 29.34 -0.29 -6.58
N GLY A 101 29.28 -0.41 -7.90
CA GLY A 101 30.17 0.26 -8.86
C GLY A 101 29.63 1.61 -9.34
N GLY A 102 28.43 2.02 -8.91
CA GLY A 102 27.79 3.25 -9.35
C GLY A 102 27.06 3.14 -10.69
N SER A 103 26.89 1.92 -11.24
CA SER A 103 26.18 1.70 -12.48
C SER A 103 24.70 1.46 -12.22
N ILE A 104 23.84 1.99 -13.09
CA ILE A 104 22.39 1.81 -12.99
C ILE A 104 22.03 0.40 -13.41
N VAL A 105 21.39 -0.36 -12.53
CA VAL A 105 20.92 -1.74 -12.76
C VAL A 105 19.49 -1.75 -13.32
N ALA A 106 18.65 -0.88 -12.80
CA ALA A 106 17.25 -0.75 -13.22
C ALA A 106 16.76 0.68 -13.03
N ALA A 107 15.79 1.07 -13.83
CA ALA A 107 15.15 2.38 -13.75
C ALA A 107 13.67 2.27 -14.13
N ASN A 108 12.83 3.10 -13.49
CA ASN A 108 11.45 3.22 -13.92
C ASN A 108 11.33 4.21 -15.11
N ARG A 109 10.12 4.31 -15.69
CA ARG A 109 9.85 5.16 -16.84
C ARG A 109 10.15 6.64 -16.55
N ALA A 110 9.84 7.13 -15.36
CA ALA A 110 10.09 8.51 -14.95
C ALA A 110 11.61 8.81 -14.88
N ALA A 111 12.41 7.86 -14.39
CA ALA A 111 13.87 7.99 -14.37
C ALA A 111 14.47 7.99 -15.79
N ALA A 112 14.02 7.10 -16.66
CA ALA A 112 14.47 7.06 -18.03
C ALA A 112 14.16 8.37 -18.81
N GLN A 113 12.97 8.93 -18.59
CA GLN A 113 12.58 10.24 -19.13
C GLN A 113 13.47 11.38 -18.60
N LEU A 114 13.78 11.38 -17.30
CA LEU A 114 14.71 12.34 -16.71
C LEU A 114 16.10 12.25 -17.34
N LEU A 115 16.60 11.03 -17.50
CA LEU A 115 17.92 10.80 -18.11
C LEU A 115 17.93 11.02 -19.64
N GLY A 116 16.75 11.13 -20.27
CA GLY A 116 16.60 11.33 -21.72
C GLY A 116 17.02 10.12 -22.54
N VAL A 117 16.82 8.91 -21.99
CA VAL A 117 17.14 7.62 -22.63
C VAL A 117 15.92 6.69 -22.56
N ARG A 118 15.93 5.61 -23.35
CA ARG A 118 14.88 4.60 -23.25
C ARG A 118 15.12 3.71 -22.03
N VAL A 119 14.06 3.18 -21.45
CA VAL A 119 14.14 2.33 -20.23
C VAL A 119 15.04 1.12 -20.44
N ASP A 120 15.01 0.52 -21.63
CA ASP A 120 15.82 -0.63 -22.03
C ASP A 120 17.31 -0.30 -22.22
N GLU A 121 17.64 0.96 -22.43
CA GLU A 121 19.02 1.45 -22.61
C GLU A 121 19.68 1.93 -21.29
N VAL A 122 18.91 2.08 -20.22
CA VAL A 122 19.43 2.59 -18.93
C VAL A 122 20.38 1.65 -18.21
N PRO A 123 20.17 0.30 -18.18
CA PRO A 123 21.05 -0.60 -17.44
C PRO A 123 22.50 -0.55 -17.93
N GLY A 124 23.45 -0.49 -16.99
CA GLY A 124 24.88 -0.41 -17.26
C GLY A 124 25.44 1.01 -17.44
N ILE A 125 24.60 2.03 -17.45
CA ILE A 125 25.07 3.42 -17.53
C ILE A 125 25.55 3.85 -16.14
N PRO A 126 26.76 4.41 -15.99
CA PRO A 126 27.21 4.97 -14.72
C PRO A 126 26.39 6.22 -14.36
N LEU A 127 25.92 6.29 -13.11
CA LEU A 127 25.13 7.42 -12.61
C LEU A 127 25.92 8.73 -12.67
N SER A 128 27.25 8.67 -12.46
CA SER A 128 28.15 9.82 -12.52
C SER A 128 28.11 10.57 -13.87
N ARG A 129 27.61 9.95 -14.94
CA ARG A 129 27.39 10.63 -16.23
C ARG A 129 26.31 11.71 -16.17
N TYR A 130 25.39 11.60 -15.23
CA TYR A 130 24.22 12.47 -15.13
C TYR A 130 24.13 13.21 -13.80
N ALA A 131 24.78 12.71 -12.75
CA ALA A 131 24.82 13.34 -11.42
C ALA A 131 26.22 13.94 -11.19
N GLU A 132 26.25 15.24 -11.04
CA GLU A 132 27.47 16.00 -10.73
C GLU A 132 27.70 15.95 -9.21
N ASP A 133 28.98 15.84 -8.79
CA ASP A 133 29.41 15.86 -7.38
C ASP A 133 28.72 14.83 -6.45
N PHE A 134 28.40 13.65 -6.97
CA PHE A 134 27.66 12.62 -6.25
C PHE A 134 28.32 11.26 -6.37
N ASP A 135 29.09 10.85 -5.34
CA ASP A 135 29.65 9.51 -5.21
C ASP A 135 28.74 8.63 -4.34
N LEU A 136 27.73 8.00 -4.99
CA LEU A 136 26.80 7.11 -4.31
C LEU A 136 27.48 5.89 -3.68
N PRO A 137 28.44 5.18 -4.33
CA PRO A 137 29.17 4.09 -3.72
C PRO A 137 29.86 4.46 -2.41
N GLU A 138 30.47 5.62 -2.31
CA GLU A 138 31.12 6.09 -1.10
C GLU A 138 30.09 6.41 -0.01
N LEU A 139 29.00 7.12 -0.36
CA LEU A 139 27.90 7.45 0.56
C LEU A 139 27.23 6.21 1.13
N VAL A 140 26.99 5.18 0.31
CA VAL A 140 26.35 3.93 0.73
C VAL A 140 27.29 3.10 1.62
N ARG A 141 28.62 3.11 1.36
CA ARG A 141 29.62 2.47 2.21
C ARG A 141 29.76 3.15 3.57
N ALA A 142 29.68 4.49 3.58
CA ALA A 142 29.80 5.29 4.80
C ALA A 142 28.55 5.20 5.69
N ASN A 143 27.36 5.08 5.08
CA ASN A 143 26.07 5.08 5.77
C ASN A 143 25.34 3.77 5.46
N LYS A 144 25.42 2.78 6.37
CA LYS A 144 24.69 1.51 6.25
C LYS A 144 23.16 1.65 6.43
N SER A 145 22.66 2.84 6.77
CA SER A 145 21.25 3.16 6.98
C SER A 145 20.67 3.96 5.82
N ARG A 146 19.34 4.02 5.75
CA ARG A 146 18.61 4.83 4.78
C ARG A 146 18.96 6.32 4.94
N ILE A 147 19.26 6.97 3.82
CA ILE A 147 19.53 8.42 3.75
C ILE A 147 18.33 9.06 3.06
N ASN A 148 17.72 10.06 3.67
CA ASN A 148 16.57 10.76 3.12
C ASN A 148 16.91 12.22 2.83
N GLY A 149 16.39 12.76 1.71
CA GLY A 149 16.44 14.17 1.36
C GLY A 149 17.85 14.68 0.98
N LEU A 150 18.76 13.80 0.55
CA LEU A 150 20.08 14.22 0.08
C LEU A 150 19.95 15.00 -1.22
N ARG A 151 20.58 16.13 -1.28
CA ARG A 151 20.52 17.00 -2.44
C ARG A 151 21.48 16.51 -3.53
N VAL A 152 20.95 16.32 -4.74
CA VAL A 152 21.70 15.81 -5.90
C VAL A 152 21.36 16.66 -7.12
N LYS A 153 22.36 17.07 -7.87
CA LYS A 153 22.18 17.68 -9.20
C LYS A 153 22.18 16.59 -10.25
N VAL A 154 21.09 16.48 -11.01
CA VAL A 154 20.99 15.55 -12.14
C VAL A 154 20.69 16.35 -13.39
N LYS A 155 21.61 16.33 -14.37
CA LYS A 155 21.52 17.12 -15.62
C LYS A 155 21.32 18.64 -15.38
N GLY A 156 21.94 19.20 -14.33
CA GLY A 156 21.81 20.60 -13.97
C GLY A 156 20.57 20.95 -13.13
N ASP A 157 19.57 20.07 -13.06
CA ASP A 157 18.40 20.24 -12.20
C ASP A 157 18.66 19.69 -10.79
N VAL A 158 18.11 20.36 -9.77
CA VAL A 158 18.26 19.96 -8.36
C VAL A 158 17.14 19.02 -7.97
N PHE A 159 17.54 17.86 -7.43
CA PHE A 159 16.65 16.85 -6.88
C PHE A 159 16.98 16.59 -5.41
N LEU A 160 15.98 16.15 -4.66
CA LEU A 160 16.16 15.53 -3.36
C LEU A 160 16.11 14.02 -3.54
N ALA A 161 17.17 13.35 -3.10
CA ALA A 161 17.37 11.93 -3.25
C ALA A 161 17.13 11.20 -1.92
N ASP A 162 16.27 10.20 -1.94
CA ASP A 162 16.18 9.21 -0.89
C ASP A 162 16.95 7.96 -1.32
N ILE A 163 17.87 7.49 -0.48
CA ILE A 163 18.76 6.36 -0.76
C ILE A 163 18.46 5.25 0.23
N ALA A 164 18.03 4.11 -0.27
CA ALA A 164 17.81 2.91 0.51
C ALA A 164 18.87 1.84 0.12
N PRO A 165 19.81 1.49 1.01
CA PRO A 165 20.79 0.44 0.75
C PRO A 165 20.10 -0.91 0.51
N LEU A 166 20.61 -1.68 -0.46
CA LEU A 166 20.18 -3.06 -0.72
C LEU A 166 21.11 -4.01 0.04
N GLN A 167 20.60 -4.56 1.15
CA GLN A 167 21.29 -5.53 1.99
C GLN A 167 20.59 -6.88 1.93
N SER A 168 21.35 -7.98 2.03
CA SER A 168 20.79 -9.33 2.14
C SER A 168 20.31 -9.57 3.57
N GLU A 169 19.03 -9.92 3.74
CA GLU A 169 18.46 -10.26 5.07
C GLU A 169 18.87 -11.67 5.55
N HIS A 170 19.55 -12.47 4.73
CA HIS A 170 19.70 -13.91 4.96
C HIS A 170 21.15 -14.41 5.07
N ASP A 171 22.13 -13.53 5.02
CA ASP A 171 23.53 -13.93 5.09
C ASP A 171 24.25 -13.10 6.15
N ASP A 172 24.97 -13.76 7.07
CA ASP A 172 25.85 -13.12 8.07
C ASP A 172 27.02 -12.32 7.44
N SER A 173 27.13 -12.37 6.11
CA SER A 173 28.01 -11.49 5.35
C SER A 173 27.30 -10.15 5.12
N GLU A 174 27.83 -9.07 5.67
CA GLU A 174 27.44 -7.66 5.44
C GLU A 174 27.60 -7.22 3.96
N ALA A 175 27.28 -8.10 3.01
CA ALA A 175 27.44 -7.84 1.59
C ALA A 175 26.34 -6.89 1.11
N MET A 176 26.71 -5.67 0.81
CA MET A 176 25.84 -4.68 0.17
C MET A 176 25.80 -4.96 -1.34
N ALA A 177 24.61 -5.11 -1.89
CA ALA A 177 24.39 -5.34 -3.32
C ALA A 177 24.29 -4.03 -4.13
N GLY A 178 24.03 -2.89 -3.46
CA GLY A 178 23.81 -1.60 -4.10
C GLY A 178 22.85 -0.72 -3.30
N ALA A 179 22.14 0.16 -4.00
CA ALA A 179 21.13 1.00 -3.38
C ALA A 179 19.97 1.31 -4.35
N VAL A 180 18.79 1.58 -3.80
CA VAL A 180 17.68 2.19 -4.52
C VAL A 180 17.70 3.68 -4.26
N LEU A 181 17.73 4.47 -5.33
CA LEU A 181 17.70 5.92 -5.32
C LEU A 181 16.34 6.39 -5.83
N THR A 182 15.65 7.19 -5.03
CA THR A 182 14.39 7.84 -5.41
C THR A 182 14.63 9.34 -5.52
N LEU A 183 14.28 9.95 -6.65
CA LEU A 183 14.51 11.36 -6.92
C LEU A 183 13.21 12.16 -6.88
N HIS A 184 13.20 13.24 -6.13
CA HIS A 184 12.08 14.17 -6.03
C HIS A 184 12.55 15.55 -6.52
N ARG A 185 11.91 16.09 -7.57
CA ARG A 185 12.23 17.45 -8.04
C ARG A 185 11.84 18.46 -6.96
N ALA A 186 12.77 19.33 -6.60
CA ALA A 186 12.54 20.36 -5.59
C ALA A 186 11.47 21.38 -6.01
N ASP A 187 11.28 21.60 -7.32
CA ASP A 187 10.30 22.52 -7.91
C ASP A 187 8.92 21.89 -8.14
N ARG A 188 8.82 20.54 -8.21
CA ARG A 188 7.57 19.81 -8.43
C ARG A 188 6.98 19.15 -7.19
N VAL A 189 7.57 19.36 -6.03
CA VAL A 189 6.99 18.93 -4.75
C VAL A 189 5.63 19.59 -4.53
N GLY A 190 5.42 20.77 -5.10
CA GLY A 190 4.10 21.42 -5.18
C GLY A 190 3.02 20.64 -5.96
N GLU A 191 3.36 19.67 -6.83
CA GLU A 191 2.35 18.85 -7.52
C GLU A 191 1.81 17.68 -6.66
N ARG A 192 2.50 17.30 -5.58
CA ARG A 192 1.94 16.46 -4.51
C ARG A 192 1.11 17.24 -3.50
N ILE A 193 1.17 18.55 -3.59
CA ILE A 193 0.26 19.45 -2.91
C ILE A 193 -1.03 19.40 -3.72
N TYR A 194 -2.05 18.80 -3.17
CA TYR A 194 -3.39 18.81 -3.73
C TYR A 194 -3.87 20.26 -3.87
N ASN A 195 -3.60 20.88 -5.01
CA ASN A 195 -4.38 22.01 -5.46
C ASN A 195 -5.78 21.47 -5.74
N VAL A 196 -6.68 21.64 -4.81
CA VAL A 196 -8.09 21.34 -5.01
C VAL A 196 -8.59 22.32 -6.07
N ARG A 197 -8.59 21.87 -7.33
CA ARG A 197 -9.22 22.65 -8.41
C ARG A 197 -10.67 22.87 -8.02
N LYS A 198 -11.13 24.10 -8.05
CA LYS A 198 -12.52 24.51 -7.72
C LYS A 198 -13.59 23.65 -8.40
N GLN A 199 -13.27 23.00 -9.53
CA GLN A 199 -14.21 22.18 -10.31
C GLN A 199 -14.47 20.78 -9.72
N GLU A 200 -13.69 20.31 -8.73
CA GLU A 200 -13.84 18.97 -8.13
C GLU A 200 -14.27 19.00 -6.66
N LEU A 201 -14.59 20.18 -6.11
CA LEU A 201 -15.07 20.28 -4.74
C LEU A 201 -16.49 19.72 -4.66
N ARG A 202 -16.61 18.52 -4.11
CA ARG A 202 -17.87 17.84 -3.85
C ARG A 202 -18.27 18.04 -2.39
N GLY A 203 -19.51 18.49 -2.17
CA GLY A 203 -20.05 18.66 -0.81
C GLY A 203 -20.47 17.35 -0.18
N PHE A 204 -21.17 17.45 0.96
CA PHE A 204 -21.69 16.29 1.68
C PHE A 204 -22.61 15.37 0.85
N ASP A 205 -23.21 15.88 -0.20
CA ASP A 205 -24.12 15.11 -1.08
C ASP A 205 -23.37 14.08 -1.95
N SER A 206 -22.05 14.22 -2.07
CA SER A 206 -21.20 13.23 -2.74
C SER A 206 -20.73 12.11 -1.82
N ILE A 207 -20.98 12.21 -0.52
CA ILE A 207 -20.60 11.18 0.46
C ILE A 207 -21.75 10.17 0.56
N PHE A 208 -21.43 8.90 0.37
CA PHE A 208 -22.40 7.82 0.56
C PHE A 208 -22.88 7.75 2.01
N GLN A 209 -24.18 7.92 2.22
CA GLN A 209 -24.84 7.98 3.54
C GLN A 209 -25.85 6.84 3.71
N SER A 210 -25.76 5.79 2.89
CA SER A 210 -26.71 4.66 2.91
C SER A 210 -26.61 3.82 4.19
N SER A 211 -25.42 3.79 4.82
CA SER A 211 -25.24 3.18 6.14
C SER A 211 -25.73 4.12 7.24
N LYS A 212 -26.41 3.54 8.25
CA LYS A 212 -26.89 4.30 9.43
C LYS A 212 -25.73 4.93 10.20
N VAL A 213 -24.61 4.20 10.32
CA VAL A 213 -23.41 4.67 11.02
C VAL A 213 -22.80 5.85 10.26
N MET A 214 -22.58 5.70 8.96
CA MET A 214 -22.02 6.77 8.13
C MET A 214 -22.93 8.00 8.06
N ALA A 215 -24.25 7.81 8.00
CA ALA A 215 -25.22 8.90 8.06
C ALA A 215 -25.15 9.68 9.38
N ALA A 216 -24.82 9.03 10.50
CA ALA A 216 -24.59 9.72 11.77
C ALA A 216 -23.33 10.59 11.71
N VAL A 217 -22.21 10.07 11.20
CA VAL A 217 -20.96 10.82 11.02
C VAL A 217 -21.17 12.05 10.14
N VAL A 218 -21.88 11.91 9.02
CA VAL A 218 -22.15 13.04 8.13
C VAL A 218 -23.05 14.09 8.79
N ARG A 219 -24.04 13.68 9.59
CA ARG A 219 -24.86 14.65 10.38
C ARG A 219 -24.02 15.42 11.38
N GLU A 220 -23.12 14.75 12.07
CA GLU A 220 -22.19 15.37 13.02
C GLU A 220 -21.23 16.33 12.30
N ALA A 221 -20.64 15.90 11.20
CA ALA A 221 -19.78 16.71 10.35
C ALA A 221 -20.48 18.00 9.86
N ARG A 222 -21.77 17.91 9.44
CA ARG A 222 -22.56 19.08 9.05
C ARG A 222 -22.77 20.09 10.20
N ARG A 223 -22.81 19.63 11.45
CA ARG A 223 -22.92 20.51 12.63
C ARG A 223 -21.58 21.17 12.97
N MET A 224 -20.46 20.45 12.77
CA MET A 224 -19.13 20.94 13.06
C MET A 224 -18.54 21.82 11.96
N ALA A 225 -18.96 21.61 10.71
CA ALA A 225 -18.42 22.33 9.56
C ALA A 225 -18.47 23.86 9.69
N PRO A 226 -19.55 24.50 10.20
CA PRO A 226 -19.63 25.96 10.35
C PRO A 226 -18.74 26.51 11.48
N LEU A 227 -18.25 25.66 12.38
CA LEU A 227 -17.43 26.09 13.52
C LEU A 227 -16.01 26.38 13.05
N ASP A 228 -15.48 27.54 13.39
CA ASP A 228 -14.12 27.96 13.03
C ASP A 228 -13.10 27.46 14.05
N ALA A 229 -12.98 26.14 14.16
CA ALA A 229 -12.09 25.45 15.09
C ALA A 229 -11.33 24.33 14.35
N PRO A 230 -10.17 23.90 14.87
CA PRO A 230 -9.48 22.72 14.37
C PRO A 230 -10.39 21.50 14.39
N LEU A 231 -10.32 20.69 13.33
CA LEU A 231 -11.10 19.47 13.17
C LEU A 231 -10.17 18.29 12.92
N LEU A 232 -10.24 17.27 13.76
CA LEU A 232 -9.52 16.01 13.61
C LEU A 232 -10.46 14.96 12.99
N ILE A 233 -10.03 14.33 11.90
CA ILE A 233 -10.77 13.25 11.24
C ILE A 233 -9.96 11.97 11.39
N GLU A 234 -10.48 11.02 12.14
CA GLU A 234 -9.87 9.73 12.41
C GLU A 234 -10.53 8.65 11.56
N GLY A 235 -9.77 7.64 11.16
CA GLY A 235 -10.30 6.49 10.42
C GLY A 235 -9.22 5.80 9.61
N GLU A 236 -9.48 4.57 9.23
CA GLU A 236 -8.55 3.75 8.45
C GLU A 236 -8.25 4.33 7.07
N THR A 237 -7.17 3.84 6.44
CA THR A 237 -6.84 4.22 5.06
C THR A 237 -7.98 3.84 4.11
N GLY A 238 -8.33 4.77 3.20
CA GLY A 238 -9.36 4.53 2.18
C GLY A 238 -10.80 4.66 2.66
N THR A 239 -11.07 5.19 3.86
CA THR A 239 -12.43 5.46 4.38
C THR A 239 -13.06 6.76 3.86
N GLY A 240 -12.29 7.61 3.17
CA GLY A 240 -12.80 8.87 2.62
C GLY A 240 -12.57 10.11 3.49
N LYS A 241 -11.54 10.11 4.35
CA LYS A 241 -11.20 11.26 5.23
C LYS A 241 -11.03 12.56 4.46
N GLU A 242 -10.36 12.54 3.33
CA GLU A 242 -10.17 13.72 2.48
C GLU A 242 -11.51 14.23 1.92
N LEU A 243 -12.39 13.33 1.47
CA LEU A 243 -13.71 13.71 0.96
C LEU A 243 -14.55 14.39 2.04
N LEU A 244 -14.50 13.88 3.28
CA LEU A 244 -15.18 14.48 4.42
C LEU A 244 -14.59 15.85 4.79
N ALA A 245 -13.26 15.99 4.78
CA ALA A 245 -12.59 17.27 5.03
C ALA A 245 -12.98 18.34 4.01
N ARG A 246 -13.03 17.99 2.73
CA ARG A 246 -13.48 18.87 1.63
C ARG A 246 -14.94 19.29 1.82
N ALA A 247 -15.83 18.35 2.18
CA ALA A 247 -17.23 18.64 2.44
C ALA A 247 -17.40 19.58 3.65
N CYS A 248 -16.61 19.40 4.71
CA CYS A 248 -16.60 20.28 5.87
C CYS A 248 -16.11 21.69 5.51
N HIS A 249 -15.07 21.81 4.68
CA HIS A 249 -14.61 23.12 4.19
C HIS A 249 -15.70 23.84 3.40
N LEU A 250 -16.32 23.17 2.41
CA LEU A 250 -17.37 23.77 1.58
C LEU A 250 -18.59 24.24 2.39
N ALA A 251 -18.93 23.52 3.45
CA ALA A 251 -20.04 23.86 4.32
C ALA A 251 -19.66 24.86 5.44
N SER A 252 -18.43 25.34 5.46
CA SER A 252 -17.93 26.31 6.44
C SER A 252 -18.09 27.74 5.93
N PRO A 253 -17.96 28.77 6.81
CA PRO A 253 -17.87 30.17 6.39
C PRO A 253 -16.72 30.44 5.40
N ARG A 254 -15.69 29.59 5.38
CA ARG A 254 -14.52 29.67 4.51
C ARG A 254 -14.69 28.87 3.20
N GLY A 255 -15.87 28.36 2.89
CA GLY A 255 -16.13 27.48 1.74
C GLY A 255 -15.85 28.08 0.36
N GLN A 256 -15.74 29.42 0.26
CA GLN A 256 -15.33 30.14 -0.95
C GLN A 256 -13.87 30.55 -0.95
N SER A 257 -13.16 30.36 0.18
CA SER A 257 -11.74 30.65 0.35
C SER A 257 -10.87 29.47 -0.10
N PRO A 258 -9.55 29.65 -0.23
CA PRO A 258 -8.68 28.55 -0.64
C PRO A 258 -8.74 27.34 0.32
N LEU A 259 -8.79 26.14 -0.25
CA LEU A 259 -8.50 24.88 0.45
C LEU A 259 -7.21 24.31 -0.12
N MET A 260 -6.18 24.24 0.71
CA MET A 260 -4.92 23.59 0.37
C MET A 260 -4.78 22.31 1.18
N ALA A 261 -4.15 21.29 0.59
CA ALA A 261 -3.94 20.00 1.25
C ALA A 261 -2.46 19.60 1.21
N LEU A 262 -1.97 19.06 2.30
CA LEU A 262 -0.64 18.45 2.40
C LEU A 262 -0.80 17.01 2.88
N ASN A 263 -0.28 16.07 2.10
CA ASN A 263 -0.10 14.71 2.57
C ASN A 263 1.25 14.64 3.30
N CYS A 264 1.18 14.44 4.62
CA CYS A 264 2.35 14.38 5.50
C CYS A 264 3.04 13.01 5.43
N ALA A 265 2.30 11.97 5.00
CA ALA A 265 2.84 10.63 4.81
C ALA A 265 3.73 10.59 3.55
N GLY A 266 4.96 10.12 3.71
CA GLY A 266 5.87 9.89 2.58
C GLY A 266 6.54 11.15 2.02
N LEU A 267 6.51 12.28 2.71
CA LEU A 267 7.38 13.42 2.43
C LEU A 267 8.61 13.41 3.35
N PRO A 268 9.82 13.62 2.82
CA PRO A 268 10.98 13.93 3.65
C PRO A 268 10.70 15.13 4.56
N GLU A 269 11.20 15.10 5.80
CA GLU A 269 10.93 16.14 6.80
C GLU A 269 11.25 17.55 6.28
N SER A 270 12.43 17.73 5.70
CA SER A 270 12.87 19.02 5.15
C SER A 270 11.98 19.55 4.03
N MET A 271 11.39 18.62 3.24
CA MET A 271 10.43 18.97 2.19
C MET A 271 9.09 19.38 2.78
N ALA A 272 8.55 18.58 3.70
CA ALA A 272 7.30 18.91 4.38
C ALA A 272 7.40 20.26 5.10
N GLU A 273 8.56 20.55 5.72
CA GLU A 273 8.83 21.81 6.39
C GLU A 273 8.82 23.00 5.40
N THR A 274 9.55 22.88 4.28
CA THR A 274 9.63 23.95 3.27
C THR A 274 8.33 24.11 2.48
N GLU A 275 7.55 23.06 2.28
CA GLU A 275 6.23 23.14 1.66
C GLU A 275 5.21 23.81 2.59
N LEU A 276 5.18 23.41 3.86
CA LEU A 276 4.20 23.91 4.82
C LEU A 276 4.48 25.35 5.24
N PHE A 277 5.73 25.65 5.62
CA PHE A 277 6.14 26.94 6.19
C PHE A 277 6.84 27.87 5.21
N GLY A 278 7.21 27.39 4.01
CA GLY A 278 8.02 28.17 3.09
C GLY A 278 9.46 28.36 3.55
N TYR A 279 10.23 29.13 2.79
CA TYR A 279 11.59 29.50 3.15
C TYR A 279 11.94 30.91 2.70
N GLY A 280 12.81 31.58 3.47
CA GLY A 280 13.33 32.89 3.15
C GLY A 280 14.40 32.86 2.05
N PRO A 281 14.78 34.06 1.51
CA PRO A 281 15.89 34.19 0.57
C PRO A 281 17.18 33.60 1.14
N GLY A 282 17.86 32.74 0.37
CA GLY A 282 19.13 32.16 0.79
C GLY A 282 19.07 31.19 1.99
N ALA A 283 17.89 30.67 2.34
CA ALA A 283 17.67 29.81 3.50
C ALA A 283 18.56 28.55 3.51
N PHE A 284 18.90 28.05 2.34
CA PHE A 284 19.80 26.91 2.13
C PHE A 284 20.41 27.00 0.74
N GLU A 285 21.45 26.23 0.49
CA GLU A 285 22.11 26.19 -0.82
C GLU A 285 21.15 25.71 -1.92
N GLY A 286 20.85 26.57 -2.93
CA GLY A 286 19.88 26.40 -4.03
C GLY A 286 18.46 26.78 -3.68
N ALA A 287 18.23 27.44 -2.56
CA ALA A 287 17.00 28.18 -2.34
C ALA A 287 16.86 29.27 -3.42
N ARG A 288 15.63 29.59 -3.81
CA ARG A 288 15.36 30.70 -4.73
C ARG A 288 15.83 32.02 -4.09
N ALA A 289 16.33 32.91 -4.93
CA ALA A 289 16.80 34.25 -4.46
C ALA A 289 15.67 35.04 -3.79
N GLU A 290 14.43 34.88 -4.23
CA GLU A 290 13.23 35.50 -3.67
C GLU A 290 12.59 34.70 -2.52
N GLY A 291 13.12 33.49 -2.18
CA GLY A 291 12.48 32.59 -1.24
C GLY A 291 11.27 31.85 -1.85
N LYS A 292 10.44 31.22 -1.00
CA LYS A 292 9.21 30.53 -1.38
C LYS A 292 8.15 30.69 -0.31
N LEU A 293 6.93 31.06 -0.72
CA LEU A 293 5.77 31.04 0.17
C LEU A 293 5.39 29.62 0.52
N GLY A 294 5.05 29.38 1.80
CA GLY A 294 4.54 28.11 2.28
C GLY A 294 3.03 27.94 2.03
N LEU A 295 2.55 26.70 2.17
CA LEU A 295 1.11 26.41 2.05
C LEU A 295 0.27 27.20 3.04
N LEU A 296 0.77 27.41 4.26
CA LEU A 296 0.08 28.25 5.24
C LEU A 296 -0.20 29.64 4.69
N GLU A 297 0.78 30.27 4.02
CA GLU A 297 0.62 31.59 3.43
C GLU A 297 -0.34 31.57 2.24
N LEU A 298 -0.23 30.54 1.39
CA LEU A 298 -1.14 30.36 0.23
C LEU A 298 -2.58 30.05 0.65
N THR A 299 -2.78 29.65 1.91
CA THR A 299 -4.10 29.33 2.48
C THR A 299 -4.67 30.47 3.32
N ALA A 300 -4.03 31.62 3.37
CA ALA A 300 -4.48 32.74 4.21
C ALA A 300 -5.98 33.03 4.04
N GLY A 301 -6.74 33.12 5.14
CA GLY A 301 -8.19 33.27 5.16
C GLY A 301 -8.98 32.00 4.77
N GLY A 302 -8.31 30.91 4.43
CA GLY A 302 -8.89 29.65 3.97
C GLY A 302 -8.76 28.48 4.96
N THR A 303 -8.63 27.29 4.42
CA THR A 303 -8.52 26.04 5.20
C THR A 303 -7.31 25.22 4.72
N LEU A 304 -6.46 24.80 5.64
CA LEU A 304 -5.37 23.86 5.41
C LEU A 304 -5.81 22.46 5.85
N PHE A 305 -5.70 21.50 4.95
CA PHE A 305 -5.93 20.07 5.24
C PHE A 305 -4.59 19.34 5.36
N LEU A 306 -4.34 18.69 6.49
CA LEU A 306 -3.15 17.89 6.77
C LEU A 306 -3.55 16.41 6.83
N ASP A 307 -3.19 15.63 5.82
CA ASP A 307 -3.46 14.18 5.80
C ASP A 307 -2.25 13.42 6.38
N GLY A 308 -2.49 12.53 7.35
CA GLY A 308 -1.46 11.76 8.02
C GLY A 308 -0.68 12.55 9.08
N VAL A 309 -1.35 13.40 9.88
CA VAL A 309 -0.68 14.22 10.92
C VAL A 309 0.08 13.38 11.95
N GLY A 310 -0.34 12.15 12.23
CA GLY A 310 0.36 11.22 13.13
C GLY A 310 1.70 10.71 12.59
N GLU A 311 1.99 10.93 11.31
CA GLU A 311 3.23 10.51 10.64
C GLU A 311 4.25 11.66 10.50
N MET A 312 3.89 12.86 10.98
CA MET A 312 4.79 14.03 10.95
C MET A 312 5.95 13.87 11.93
N SER A 313 7.12 14.40 11.56
CA SER A 313 8.27 14.41 12.48
C SER A 313 8.02 15.27 13.72
N PRO A 314 8.64 14.94 14.86
CA PRO A 314 8.50 15.70 16.10
C PRO A 314 8.83 17.20 15.92
N ARG A 315 9.77 17.52 15.05
CA ARG A 315 10.17 18.90 14.77
C ARG A 315 9.07 19.69 14.05
N LEU A 316 8.42 19.08 13.07
CA LEU A 316 7.28 19.67 12.38
C LEU A 316 6.09 19.86 13.32
N LEU A 317 5.83 18.88 14.20
CA LEU A 317 4.76 18.95 15.18
C LEU A 317 4.95 20.15 16.14
N VAL A 318 6.19 20.47 16.55
CA VAL A 318 6.48 21.66 17.38
C VAL A 318 6.14 22.95 16.65
N LYS A 319 6.50 23.07 15.36
CA LYS A 319 6.18 24.26 14.57
C LYS A 319 4.66 24.39 14.33
N LEU A 320 3.99 23.27 14.04
CA LEU A 320 2.55 23.24 13.87
C LEU A 320 1.82 23.65 15.17
N LEU A 321 2.29 23.16 16.32
CA LEU A 321 1.74 23.54 17.63
C LEU A 321 1.81 25.05 17.84
N ARG A 322 2.98 25.66 17.57
CA ARG A 322 3.15 27.12 17.70
C ARG A 322 2.16 27.86 16.81
N PHE A 323 2.01 27.44 15.55
CA PHE A 323 1.04 28.03 14.64
C PHE A 323 -0.40 27.92 15.17
N LEU A 324 -0.80 26.74 15.70
CA LEU A 324 -2.14 26.52 16.25
C LEU A 324 -2.41 27.28 17.55
N GLN A 325 -1.34 27.66 18.28
CA GLN A 325 -1.46 28.42 19.54
C GLN A 325 -1.54 29.92 19.27
N ASP A 326 -0.62 30.42 18.45
CA ASP A 326 -0.33 31.87 18.33
C ASP A 326 -0.79 32.46 16.99
N GLY A 327 -1.21 31.61 16.02
CA GLY A 327 -1.54 32.01 14.66
C GLY A 327 -0.32 32.51 13.87
N CYS A 328 0.90 32.24 14.37
CA CYS A 328 2.13 32.69 13.73
C CYS A 328 3.15 31.56 13.55
N PHE A 329 4.03 31.75 12.57
CA PHE A 329 5.14 30.84 12.30
C PHE A 329 6.32 31.62 11.70
N ARG A 330 7.47 30.95 11.55
CA ARG A 330 8.65 31.49 10.84
C ARG A 330 8.96 30.61 9.64
N ARG A 331 9.30 31.27 8.51
CA ARG A 331 9.81 30.56 7.33
C ARG A 331 11.15 29.90 7.65
N VAL A 332 11.47 28.85 6.92
CA VAL A 332 12.79 28.19 7.06
C VAL A 332 13.89 29.19 6.67
N GLY A 333 14.90 29.33 7.52
CA GLY A 333 16.01 30.28 7.31
C GLY A 333 15.65 31.77 7.47
N SER A 334 14.51 32.08 8.11
CA SER A 334 14.10 33.46 8.42
C SER A 334 13.70 33.59 9.88
N ASP A 335 14.05 34.73 10.50
CA ASP A 335 13.63 35.06 11.87
C ASP A 335 12.32 35.87 11.90
N GLU A 336 11.80 36.26 10.74
CA GLU A 336 10.56 37.03 10.61
C GLU A 336 9.35 36.19 10.98
N GLU A 337 8.48 36.68 11.86
CA GLU A 337 7.22 36.07 12.22
C GLU A 337 6.12 36.45 11.24
N VAL A 338 5.43 35.46 10.73
CA VAL A 338 4.29 35.61 9.81
C VAL A 338 3.02 35.24 10.55
N TYR A 339 2.07 36.16 10.64
CA TYR A 339 0.76 35.97 11.28
C TYR A 339 -0.29 35.70 10.24
N LEU A 340 -1.05 34.61 10.41
CA LEU A 340 -2.09 34.19 9.46
C LEU A 340 -3.31 33.65 10.17
N ASP A 341 -4.46 33.91 9.59
CA ASP A 341 -5.72 33.27 9.94
C ASP A 341 -6.00 32.12 8.96
N VAL A 342 -5.82 30.88 9.43
CA VAL A 342 -6.05 29.67 8.65
C VAL A 342 -6.76 28.63 9.53
N ARG A 343 -7.89 28.11 9.07
CA ARG A 343 -8.52 26.96 9.70
C ARG A 343 -7.74 25.69 9.36
N VAL A 344 -7.50 24.83 10.35
CA VAL A 344 -6.79 23.56 10.16
C VAL A 344 -7.74 22.38 10.31
N ILE A 345 -7.75 21.49 9.30
CA ILE A 345 -8.40 20.19 9.36
C ILE A 345 -7.31 19.14 9.25
N CYS A 346 -7.24 18.21 10.21
CA CYS A 346 -6.25 17.14 10.22
C CYS A 346 -6.93 15.79 9.99
N ALA A 347 -6.24 14.89 9.30
CA ALA A 347 -6.65 13.50 9.19
C ALA A 347 -5.55 12.57 9.71
N THR A 348 -5.95 11.44 10.29
CA THR A 348 -5.03 10.40 10.76
C THR A 348 -5.65 9.02 10.61
N GLN A 349 -4.79 8.01 10.39
CA GLN A 349 -5.17 6.59 10.41
C GLN A 349 -4.74 5.89 11.71
N VAL A 350 -3.92 6.56 12.51
CA VAL A 350 -3.40 6.04 13.78
C VAL A 350 -4.11 6.73 14.95
N ASP A 351 -4.27 6.03 16.03
CA ASP A 351 -4.80 6.58 17.29
C ASP A 351 -3.75 7.51 17.91
N LEU A 352 -4.01 8.82 17.83
CA LEU A 352 -3.10 9.83 18.41
C LEU A 352 -3.04 9.75 19.94
N SER A 353 -4.09 9.27 20.60
CA SER A 353 -4.12 9.11 22.05
C SER A 353 -3.17 7.99 22.48
N GLU A 354 -3.11 6.90 21.72
CA GLU A 354 -2.16 5.81 21.93
C GLU A 354 -0.71 6.27 21.67
N LEU A 355 -0.47 7.05 20.61
CA LEU A 355 0.85 7.64 20.35
C LEU A 355 1.29 8.60 21.47
N CYS A 356 0.35 9.37 22.05
CA CYS A 356 0.62 10.20 23.23
C CYS A 356 1.02 9.35 24.43
N ALA A 357 0.32 8.24 24.68
CA ALA A 357 0.65 7.33 25.78
C ALA A 357 2.04 6.68 25.63
N ARG A 358 2.49 6.45 24.40
CA ARG A 358 3.85 5.94 24.09
C ARG A 358 4.93 7.04 24.05
N GLY A 359 4.56 8.32 24.15
CA GLY A 359 5.48 9.45 24.03
C GLY A 359 5.94 9.74 22.60
N GLU A 360 5.30 9.15 21.60
CA GLU A 360 5.59 9.32 20.17
C GLU A 360 4.87 10.55 19.57
N PHE A 361 3.82 11.03 20.25
CA PHE A 361 3.08 12.24 19.90
C PHE A 361 2.94 13.17 21.11
N ARG A 362 2.93 14.48 20.90
CA ARG A 362 2.84 15.47 21.98
C ARG A 362 1.41 15.65 22.44
N GLN A 363 1.18 15.56 23.76
CA GLN A 363 -0.14 15.75 24.37
C GLN A 363 -0.70 17.17 24.16
N ASP A 364 0.16 18.20 24.23
CA ASP A 364 -0.24 19.59 24.05
C ASP A 364 -0.77 19.86 22.63
N LEU A 365 -0.13 19.27 21.61
CA LEU A 365 -0.61 19.33 20.23
C LEU A 365 -1.90 18.53 20.03
N TYR A 366 -1.98 17.32 20.61
CA TYR A 366 -3.19 16.51 20.54
C TYR A 366 -4.42 17.29 21.02
N HIS A 367 -4.32 17.95 22.18
CA HIS A 367 -5.43 18.77 22.72
C HIS A 367 -5.78 19.98 21.86
N ARG A 368 -4.83 20.52 21.08
CA ARG A 368 -5.08 21.61 20.16
C ARG A 368 -5.70 21.16 18.86
N LEU A 369 -5.39 19.95 18.38
CA LEU A 369 -5.99 19.36 17.18
C LEU A 369 -7.36 18.76 17.46
N ASN A 370 -7.53 18.14 18.61
CA ASN A 370 -8.76 17.43 19.01
C ASN A 370 -9.77 18.35 19.71
N VAL A 371 -10.05 19.52 19.13
CA VAL A 371 -11.12 20.42 19.58
C VAL A 371 -12.47 19.92 19.06
N LEU A 372 -12.52 19.57 17.78
CA LEU A 372 -13.61 18.86 17.15
C LEU A 372 -13.05 17.56 16.59
N SER A 373 -13.74 16.43 16.80
CA SER A 373 -13.31 15.15 16.28
C SER A 373 -14.44 14.42 15.56
N LEU A 374 -14.08 13.76 14.45
CA LEU A 374 -14.98 12.89 13.67
C LEU A 374 -14.27 11.57 13.45
N HIS A 375 -14.94 10.48 13.76
CA HIS A 375 -14.44 9.14 13.47
C HIS A 375 -15.20 8.55 12.27
N ILE A 376 -14.48 8.20 11.18
CA ILE A 376 -15.06 7.52 10.03
C ILE A 376 -14.93 6.03 10.24
N PRO A 377 -16.05 5.30 10.33
CA PRO A 377 -16.02 3.85 10.51
C PRO A 377 -15.44 3.16 9.29
N PRO A 378 -14.77 2.02 9.47
CA PRO A 378 -14.32 1.19 8.36
C PRO A 378 -15.50 0.57 7.61
N LEU A 379 -15.29 0.22 6.32
CA LEU A 379 -16.36 -0.29 5.45
C LEU A 379 -17.04 -1.56 6.01
N ARG A 380 -16.31 -2.41 6.72
CA ARG A 380 -16.86 -3.61 7.38
C ARG A 380 -17.92 -3.32 8.45
N GLU A 381 -17.97 -2.12 8.99
CA GLU A 381 -18.98 -1.65 9.94
C GLU A 381 -20.16 -0.93 9.25
N CYS A 382 -20.07 -0.74 7.94
CA CYS A 382 -21.05 -0.01 7.12
C CYS A 382 -21.68 -0.87 6.02
N LEU A 383 -21.71 -2.19 6.18
CA LEU A 383 -22.16 -3.14 5.15
C LEU A 383 -23.65 -3.00 4.80
N ASP A 384 -24.47 -2.42 5.68
CA ASP A 384 -25.87 -2.06 5.39
C ASP A 384 -26.00 -1.04 4.24
N GLY A 385 -24.93 -0.28 3.97
CA GLY A 385 -24.82 0.65 2.85
C GLY A 385 -24.03 0.13 1.65
N LEU A 386 -23.61 -1.15 1.63
CA LEU A 386 -22.70 -1.68 0.61
C LEU A 386 -23.33 -1.70 -0.80
N THR A 387 -24.59 -2.13 -0.93
CA THR A 387 -25.25 -2.31 -2.25
C THR A 387 -25.27 -1.00 -3.06
N PRO A 388 -25.77 0.14 -2.54
CA PRO A 388 -25.76 1.40 -3.28
C PRO A 388 -24.34 1.88 -3.62
N LEU A 389 -23.36 1.62 -2.76
CA LEU A 389 -21.97 1.96 -2.97
C LEU A 389 -21.36 1.16 -4.14
N VAL A 390 -21.66 -0.13 -4.18
CA VAL A 390 -21.24 -1.03 -5.28
C VAL A 390 -21.85 -0.59 -6.61
N GLU A 391 -23.15 -0.31 -6.63
CA GLU A 391 -23.85 0.18 -7.83
C GLU A 391 -23.23 1.48 -8.37
N HIS A 392 -22.90 2.40 -7.47
CA HIS A 392 -22.24 3.64 -7.84
C HIS A 392 -20.87 3.41 -8.50
N PHE A 393 -20.02 2.56 -7.90
CA PHE A 393 -18.69 2.31 -8.45
C PHE A 393 -18.74 1.48 -9.74
N LEU A 394 -19.74 0.61 -9.92
CA LEU A 394 -19.97 -0.06 -11.20
C LEU A 394 -20.34 0.94 -12.30
N ASP A 395 -21.23 1.91 -12.01
CA ASP A 395 -21.57 2.96 -12.96
C ASP A 395 -20.37 3.86 -13.28
N GLN A 396 -19.61 4.27 -12.28
CA GLN A 396 -18.39 5.07 -12.46
C GLN A 396 -17.37 4.34 -13.31
N ALA A 397 -17.08 3.07 -13.00
CA ALA A 397 -16.13 2.25 -13.75
C ALA A 397 -16.60 2.04 -15.21
N SER A 398 -17.88 1.79 -15.42
CA SER A 398 -18.46 1.60 -16.75
C SER A 398 -18.32 2.83 -17.62
N ARG A 399 -18.55 4.02 -17.06
CA ARG A 399 -18.35 5.30 -17.75
C ARG A 399 -16.90 5.55 -18.12
N GLN A 400 -15.97 5.22 -17.20
CA GLN A 400 -14.52 5.40 -17.44
C GLN A 400 -13.99 4.45 -18.51
N ILE A 401 -14.49 3.22 -18.54
CA ILE A 401 -14.09 2.19 -19.52
C ILE A 401 -14.81 2.39 -20.85
N GLY A 402 -15.98 3.07 -20.85
CA GLY A 402 -16.79 3.27 -22.05
C GLY A 402 -17.64 2.04 -22.41
N CYS A 403 -18.01 1.22 -21.42
CA CYS A 403 -18.84 0.03 -21.61
C CYS A 403 -20.24 0.20 -21.01
N PRO A 404 -21.25 -0.59 -21.44
CA PRO A 404 -22.55 -0.62 -20.80
C PRO A 404 -22.45 -1.02 -19.33
N LEU A 405 -23.31 -0.46 -18.46
CA LEU A 405 -23.38 -0.80 -17.04
C LEU A 405 -23.69 -2.30 -16.86
N PRO A 406 -22.76 -3.12 -16.32
CA PRO A 406 -22.98 -4.54 -16.13
C PRO A 406 -23.89 -4.80 -14.93
N LYS A 407 -24.64 -5.91 -14.98
CA LYS A 407 -25.37 -6.41 -13.81
C LYS A 407 -24.41 -7.09 -12.86
N LEU A 408 -24.67 -7.01 -11.56
CA LEU A 408 -23.92 -7.74 -10.55
C LEU A 408 -24.63 -9.08 -10.26
N ALA A 409 -23.92 -10.20 -10.37
CA ALA A 409 -24.45 -11.50 -9.99
C ALA A 409 -24.61 -11.60 -8.45
N PRO A 410 -25.66 -12.30 -7.93
CA PRO A 410 -25.85 -12.47 -6.48
C PRO A 410 -24.62 -13.06 -5.76
N ALA A 411 -23.97 -14.07 -6.35
CA ALA A 411 -22.75 -14.65 -5.81
C ALA A 411 -21.56 -13.69 -5.77
N ALA A 412 -21.50 -12.68 -6.66
CA ALA A 412 -20.49 -11.63 -6.61
C ALA A 412 -20.78 -10.68 -5.45
N MET A 413 -22.04 -10.29 -5.25
CA MET A 413 -22.43 -9.44 -4.11
C MET A 413 -22.16 -10.13 -2.77
N GLU A 414 -22.48 -11.41 -2.65
CA GLU A 414 -22.19 -12.23 -1.48
C GLU A 414 -20.68 -12.23 -1.16
N ARG A 415 -19.85 -12.44 -2.18
CA ARG A 415 -18.39 -12.39 -2.02
C ARG A 415 -17.88 -11.03 -1.54
N LEU A 416 -18.46 -9.93 -2.02
CA LEU A 416 -18.13 -8.57 -1.59
C LEU A 416 -18.55 -8.32 -0.13
N SER A 417 -19.70 -8.85 0.31
CA SER A 417 -20.23 -8.63 1.66
C SER A 417 -19.47 -9.40 2.74
N HIS A 418 -18.84 -10.53 2.40
CA HIS A 418 -18.07 -11.35 3.35
C HIS A 418 -16.60 -10.94 3.48
N TYR A 419 -16.13 -9.98 2.69
CA TYR A 419 -14.74 -9.55 2.74
C TYR A 419 -14.53 -8.41 3.74
N HIS A 420 -13.40 -8.40 4.46
CA HIS A 420 -13.12 -7.45 5.54
C HIS A 420 -12.71 -6.03 5.10
N TRP A 421 -12.38 -5.85 3.83
CA TRP A 421 -12.03 -4.55 3.24
C TRP A 421 -10.94 -3.78 3.99
N PRO A 422 -9.72 -4.31 4.15
CA PRO A 422 -8.63 -3.61 4.85
C PRO A 422 -8.22 -2.29 4.17
N GLY A 423 -8.47 -2.13 2.88
CA GLY A 423 -8.29 -0.87 2.14
C GLY A 423 -9.60 -0.08 1.96
N ASN A 424 -10.67 -0.47 2.68
CA ASN A 424 -11.96 0.23 2.73
C ASN A 424 -12.55 0.56 1.34
N VAL A 425 -13.11 1.76 1.20
CA VAL A 425 -13.79 2.22 -0.02
C VAL A 425 -12.85 2.27 -1.23
N ARG A 426 -11.58 2.69 -1.02
CA ARG A 426 -10.58 2.73 -2.10
C ARG A 426 -10.29 1.34 -2.67
N GLN A 427 -10.24 0.32 -1.82
CA GLN A 427 -10.07 -1.05 -2.26
C GLN A 427 -11.31 -1.56 -3.01
N LEU A 428 -12.51 -1.27 -2.51
CA LEU A 428 -13.76 -1.65 -3.16
C LEU A 428 -13.85 -1.04 -4.56
N GLU A 429 -13.58 0.26 -4.71
CA GLU A 429 -13.53 0.97 -6.00
C GLU A 429 -12.58 0.27 -6.98
N ASN A 430 -11.34 -0.03 -6.55
CA ASN A 430 -10.35 -0.70 -7.38
C ASN A 430 -10.79 -2.11 -7.80
N VAL A 431 -11.37 -2.89 -6.89
CA VAL A 431 -11.84 -4.25 -7.18
C VAL A 431 -12.99 -4.22 -8.19
N LEU A 432 -13.92 -3.28 -8.05
CA LEU A 432 -15.05 -3.14 -8.96
C LEU A 432 -14.60 -2.64 -10.34
N PHE A 433 -13.67 -1.68 -10.39
CA PHE A 433 -13.06 -1.23 -11.65
C PHE A 433 -12.39 -2.40 -12.41
N GLN A 434 -11.60 -3.22 -11.70
CA GLN A 434 -11.02 -4.43 -12.27
C GLN A 434 -12.08 -5.43 -12.73
N ALA A 435 -13.14 -5.63 -11.94
CA ALA A 435 -14.21 -6.55 -12.29
C ALA A 435 -14.96 -6.13 -13.55
N VAL A 436 -15.23 -4.82 -13.72
CA VAL A 436 -15.84 -4.28 -14.95
C VAL A 436 -14.90 -4.42 -16.14
N SER A 437 -13.60 -4.20 -15.97
CA SER A 437 -12.61 -4.36 -17.06
C SER A 437 -12.43 -5.82 -17.52
N LEU A 438 -12.77 -6.79 -16.66
CA LEU A 438 -12.72 -8.23 -16.97
C LEU A 438 -14.06 -8.78 -17.47
N CYS A 439 -15.12 -7.98 -17.36
CA CYS A 439 -16.46 -8.37 -17.75
C CYS A 439 -16.73 -7.84 -19.17
N ASP A 440 -16.97 -8.72 -20.14
CA ASP A 440 -17.27 -8.37 -21.53
C ASP A 440 -18.68 -7.73 -21.71
N GLY A 441 -19.02 -6.75 -20.83
CA GLY A 441 -20.22 -5.92 -20.94
C GLY A 441 -21.54 -6.55 -20.50
N GLY A 442 -21.52 -7.73 -19.89
CA GLY A 442 -22.77 -8.45 -19.51
C GLY A 442 -23.02 -8.44 -17.99
N THR A 443 -22.45 -9.38 -17.28
CA THR A 443 -22.69 -9.58 -15.83
C THR A 443 -21.37 -9.78 -15.10
N VAL A 444 -21.13 -9.01 -14.05
CA VAL A 444 -20.01 -9.22 -13.13
C VAL A 444 -20.32 -10.43 -12.25
N LYS A 445 -19.58 -11.52 -12.48
CA LYS A 445 -19.68 -12.76 -11.72
C LYS A 445 -18.65 -12.80 -10.59
N ALA A 446 -18.80 -13.76 -9.65
CA ALA A 446 -17.87 -13.95 -8.55
C ALA A 446 -16.42 -14.19 -9.00
N GLU A 447 -16.19 -14.81 -10.15
CA GLU A 447 -14.87 -15.03 -10.75
C GLU A 447 -14.15 -13.74 -11.18
N HIS A 448 -14.89 -12.68 -11.51
CA HIS A 448 -14.34 -11.36 -11.85
C HIS A 448 -13.92 -10.58 -10.62
N ILE A 449 -14.47 -10.92 -9.44
CA ILE A 449 -14.11 -10.26 -8.16
C ILE A 449 -12.80 -10.86 -7.65
N ARG A 450 -11.72 -10.16 -7.89
CA ARG A 450 -10.38 -10.56 -7.43
C ARG A 450 -10.06 -9.86 -6.12
N LEU A 451 -10.31 -10.56 -5.01
CA LEU A 451 -9.98 -10.08 -3.68
C LEU A 451 -8.55 -10.52 -3.33
N PRO A 452 -7.66 -9.60 -2.95
CA PRO A 452 -6.34 -9.97 -2.47
C PRO A 452 -6.46 -10.75 -1.17
N ASP A 453 -5.78 -11.87 -1.10
CA ASP A 453 -5.62 -12.60 0.16
C ASP A 453 -4.44 -11.98 0.92
N TYR A 454 -4.73 -11.03 1.79
CA TYR A 454 -3.70 -10.38 2.62
C TYR A 454 -3.23 -11.29 3.77
N GLY A 455 -3.69 -12.54 3.82
CA GLY A 455 -3.41 -13.40 4.97
C GLY A 455 -3.83 -12.74 6.28
N VAL A 456 -4.85 -11.89 6.23
CA VAL A 456 -5.45 -11.32 7.43
C VAL A 456 -5.94 -12.50 8.24
N ARG A 457 -5.06 -12.97 9.11
CA ARG A 457 -5.48 -13.80 10.22
C ARG A 457 -6.56 -12.98 10.90
N GLN A 458 -7.81 -13.38 10.73
CA GLN A 458 -8.89 -12.86 11.56
C GLN A 458 -8.33 -12.86 12.98
N PRO A 459 -8.31 -11.73 13.68
CA PRO A 459 -8.13 -11.81 15.11
C PRO A 459 -9.14 -12.87 15.55
N LEU A 460 -8.67 -13.88 16.26
CA LEU A 460 -9.55 -14.87 16.89
C LEU A 460 -10.60 -14.04 17.62
N GLY A 461 -11.81 -13.94 17.11
CA GLY A 461 -12.93 -13.05 17.41
C GLY A 461 -12.79 -12.15 18.63
N ASP A 462 -13.52 -11.06 18.68
CA ASP A 462 -13.64 -10.24 19.92
C ASP A 462 -13.98 -11.14 21.09
N PHE A 463 -12.94 -11.63 21.79
CA PHE A 463 -13.15 -12.42 23.00
C PHE A 463 -13.64 -11.48 24.07
N SER A 464 -14.93 -11.55 24.37
CA SER A 464 -15.42 -10.98 25.60
C SER A 464 -14.58 -11.54 26.77
N LEU A 465 -13.86 -10.67 27.45
CA LEU A 465 -13.11 -11.00 28.66
C LEU A 465 -14.02 -11.01 29.90
N GLU A 466 -15.34 -11.02 29.71
CA GLU A 466 -16.32 -11.15 30.77
C GLU A 466 -16.48 -12.62 31.17
N GLY A 467 -16.51 -12.88 32.48
CA GLY A 467 -16.62 -14.23 33.03
C GLY A 467 -15.37 -14.71 33.78
N GLY A 468 -15.39 -15.93 34.26
CA GLY A 468 -14.28 -16.57 34.94
C GLY A 468 -13.15 -16.96 33.99
N LEU A 469 -11.94 -17.14 34.51
CA LEU A 469 -10.76 -17.51 33.71
C LEU A 469 -11.00 -18.75 32.84
N ASP A 470 -11.64 -19.78 33.42
CA ASP A 470 -11.93 -21.02 32.70
C ASP A 470 -12.91 -20.82 31.54
N GLU A 471 -13.88 -19.92 31.70
CA GLU A 471 -14.84 -19.58 30.63
C GLU A 471 -14.15 -18.81 29.48
N ILE A 472 -13.26 -17.88 29.83
CA ILE A 472 -12.48 -17.09 28.85
C ILE A 472 -11.55 -18.04 28.06
N VAL A 473 -10.81 -18.90 28.78
CA VAL A 473 -9.91 -19.90 28.16
C VAL A 473 -10.70 -20.89 27.31
N GLY A 474 -11.85 -21.37 27.79
CA GLY A 474 -12.71 -22.30 27.03
C GLY A 474 -13.22 -21.69 25.72
N ARG A 475 -13.65 -20.42 25.74
CA ARG A 475 -14.04 -19.69 24.50
C ARG A 475 -12.88 -19.56 23.54
N PHE A 476 -11.69 -19.23 24.02
CA PHE A 476 -10.49 -19.13 23.19
C PHE A 476 -10.12 -20.50 22.57
N GLU A 477 -10.08 -21.56 23.36
CA GLU A 477 -9.81 -22.91 22.88
C GLU A 477 -10.82 -23.37 21.84
N LYS A 478 -12.12 -23.11 22.07
CA LYS A 478 -13.19 -23.42 21.10
C LYS A 478 -12.93 -22.74 19.76
N ALA A 479 -12.69 -21.44 19.75
CA ALA A 479 -12.45 -20.68 18.52
C ALA A 479 -11.19 -21.13 17.78
N VAL A 480 -10.11 -21.49 18.50
CA VAL A 480 -8.89 -22.06 17.90
C VAL A 480 -9.20 -23.40 17.24
N LEU A 481 -9.97 -24.26 17.93
CA LEU A 481 -10.33 -25.59 17.41
C LEU A 481 -11.27 -25.50 16.21
N GLU A 482 -12.30 -24.66 16.24
CA GLU A 482 -13.22 -24.41 15.11
C GLU A 482 -12.45 -23.97 13.86
N ARG A 483 -11.54 -23.02 14.02
CA ARG A 483 -10.73 -22.51 12.92
C ARG A 483 -9.79 -23.56 12.33
N LEU A 484 -9.08 -24.28 13.17
CA LEU A 484 -8.14 -25.30 12.72
C LEU A 484 -8.84 -26.57 12.20
N TYR A 485 -10.08 -26.83 12.65
CA TYR A 485 -10.85 -27.98 12.18
C TYR A 485 -11.26 -27.83 10.72
N SER A 486 -11.51 -26.61 10.24
CA SER A 486 -11.79 -26.33 8.82
C SER A 486 -10.63 -26.69 7.90
N GLU A 487 -9.39 -26.51 8.37
CA GLU A 487 -8.16 -26.83 7.61
C GLU A 487 -7.71 -28.28 7.83
N HIS A 488 -7.98 -28.83 9.02
CA HIS A 488 -7.53 -30.15 9.47
C HIS A 488 -8.69 -30.93 10.12
N PRO A 489 -9.62 -31.51 9.35
CA PRO A 489 -10.84 -32.14 9.86
C PRO A 489 -10.62 -33.51 10.55
N SER A 490 -9.50 -33.64 11.29
CA SER A 490 -9.15 -34.89 12.01
C SER A 490 -8.44 -34.57 13.33
N SER A 491 -8.92 -35.21 14.43
CA SER A 491 -8.29 -35.06 15.76
C SER A 491 -6.80 -35.47 15.77
N ARG A 492 -6.38 -36.38 14.88
CA ARG A 492 -4.97 -36.77 14.74
C ARG A 492 -4.14 -35.70 14.09
N GLN A 493 -4.67 -35.05 13.04
CA GLN A 493 -3.98 -33.96 12.35
C GLN A 493 -3.87 -32.73 13.26
N LEU A 494 -4.97 -32.37 13.94
CA LEU A 494 -5.00 -31.30 14.93
C LEU A 494 -4.04 -31.55 16.09
N GLY A 495 -4.00 -32.79 16.63
CA GLY A 495 -3.08 -33.18 17.69
C GLY A 495 -1.64 -32.98 17.28
N LYS A 496 -1.28 -33.40 16.05
CA LYS A 496 0.07 -33.20 15.49
C LYS A 496 0.39 -31.72 15.30
N ARG A 497 -0.57 -30.92 14.85
CA ARG A 497 -0.40 -29.47 14.61
C ARG A 497 -0.25 -28.68 15.89
N LEU A 498 -1.00 -29.03 16.94
CA LEU A 498 -1.05 -28.33 18.23
C LEU A 498 -0.06 -28.92 19.27
N GLY A 499 0.63 -30.01 18.96
CA GLY A 499 1.59 -30.62 19.87
C GLY A 499 0.93 -31.35 21.06
N VAL A 500 -0.35 -31.73 20.96
CA VAL A 500 -1.09 -32.42 22.01
C VAL A 500 -1.62 -33.77 21.54
N SER A 501 -1.97 -34.65 22.50
CA SER A 501 -2.46 -35.99 22.14
C SER A 501 -3.77 -35.93 21.36
N HIS A 502 -3.96 -36.84 20.41
CA HIS A 502 -5.19 -36.93 19.62
C HIS A 502 -6.41 -37.17 20.48
N THR A 503 -6.24 -37.84 21.63
CA THR A 503 -7.29 -38.09 22.61
C THR A 503 -7.74 -36.82 23.32
N THR A 504 -6.78 -35.97 23.68
CA THR A 504 -7.05 -34.62 24.26
C THR A 504 -7.87 -33.78 23.28
N ILE A 505 -7.45 -33.73 22.01
CA ILE A 505 -8.19 -33.02 20.97
C ILE A 505 -9.59 -33.58 20.76
N ALA A 506 -9.73 -34.91 20.69
CA ALA A 506 -11.04 -35.53 20.50
C ALA A 506 -12.01 -35.24 21.66
N ASN A 507 -11.52 -35.17 22.89
CA ASN A 507 -12.34 -34.80 24.05
C ASN A 507 -12.74 -33.31 23.98
N LYS A 508 -11.81 -32.39 23.66
CA LYS A 508 -12.11 -30.97 23.50
C LYS A 508 -13.05 -30.68 22.32
N LEU A 509 -12.93 -31.38 21.20
CA LEU A 509 -13.88 -31.27 20.08
C LEU A 509 -15.28 -31.68 20.47
N ARG A 510 -15.46 -32.72 21.33
CA ARG A 510 -16.75 -33.10 21.88
C ARG A 510 -17.29 -32.11 22.89
N GLU A 511 -16.45 -31.60 23.79
CA GLU A 511 -16.78 -30.64 24.82
C GLU A 511 -17.29 -29.34 24.21
N TYR A 512 -16.62 -28.87 23.17
CA TYR A 512 -16.98 -27.62 22.47
C TYR A 512 -17.91 -27.79 21.28
N GLU A 513 -18.37 -29.01 21.01
CA GLU A 513 -19.29 -29.39 19.91
C GLU A 513 -18.77 -29.00 18.51
N VAL A 514 -17.46 -28.97 18.31
CA VAL A 514 -16.83 -28.62 17.04
C VAL A 514 -16.90 -29.79 16.06
N GLY A 515 -17.39 -29.55 14.83
CA GLY A 515 -17.45 -30.55 13.76
C GLY A 515 -18.70 -31.43 13.76
N LYS A 516 -19.73 -31.12 14.55
CA LYS A 516 -21.07 -31.68 14.36
C LYS A 516 -21.70 -30.92 13.18
N ALA A 517 -21.99 -31.64 12.08
CA ALA A 517 -22.89 -31.11 11.06
C ALA A 517 -24.25 -30.84 11.72
N GLU A 518 -24.81 -29.67 11.56
CA GLU A 518 -26.23 -29.43 11.87
C GLU A 518 -27.07 -30.38 11.04
N PRO A 519 -28.13 -30.96 11.63
CA PRO A 519 -28.98 -31.96 10.99
C PRO A 519 -29.75 -31.40 9.79
#